data_90ae347bf51a83d1e4dc7cb2decbca01
#
_entry.id   90ae347bf51a83d1e4dc7cb2decbca01
#
_cell.length_a   1.000
_cell.length_b   1.000
_cell.length_c   1.000
_cell.angle_alpha   90.00
_cell.angle_beta   90.00
_cell.angle_gamma   90.00
#
_symmetry.space_group_name_H-M   'P 1'
#
loop_
_entity.id
_entity.type
_entity.pdbx_description
1 polymer ?
#
loop_
_entity_poly.entity_id
_entity_poly.type
_entity_poly.pdbx_seq_one_letter_code
_entity_poly.pdbx_strand_id
1 'polypeptide(L)'
;MNDLEALVNLTLAPYILKATALIGVQRKVGGNQFRHSFSTLGILLDYKYYKNSVLLKASLLHDLLEDLPATKADEIKWIDDESQQVVALVLEVTRRKSETKIEYLQRVLKGSRNALILKCCDRLSNITDLHRDTHTEQKISDYLDQTEQFVIPMARMVDDDMVTELTDLVAQRRKILRMMDDDEKENLNV
;
A
#
# COMPACT_ATOMS: atom_id res chain seq x y z
N MET A 1 23.10 -7.87 -15.23
CA MET A 1 22.01 -8.78 -14.79
C MET A 1 20.75 -8.32 -15.51
N ASN A 2 20.12 -9.16 -16.30
CA ASN A 2 18.83 -8.87 -16.92
C ASN A 2 17.69 -9.02 -15.88
N ASP A 3 16.46 -8.67 -16.27
CA ASP A 3 15.32 -8.68 -15.32
C ASP A 3 14.98 -10.10 -14.84
N LEU A 4 15.12 -11.10 -15.72
CA LEU A 4 14.87 -12.49 -15.34
C LEU A 4 15.93 -13.01 -14.34
N GLU A 5 17.20 -12.67 -14.55
CA GLU A 5 18.28 -13.02 -13.61
C GLU A 5 18.08 -12.35 -12.25
N ALA A 6 17.58 -11.12 -12.21
CA ALA A 6 17.26 -10.43 -10.95
C ALA A 6 16.16 -11.17 -10.18
N LEU A 7 15.08 -11.61 -10.86
CA LEU A 7 13.99 -12.35 -10.24
C LEU A 7 14.41 -13.75 -9.77
N VAL A 8 15.20 -14.48 -10.56
CA VAL A 8 15.67 -15.84 -10.19
C VAL A 8 16.56 -15.81 -8.95
N ASN A 9 17.34 -14.73 -8.77
CA ASN A 9 18.23 -14.58 -7.61
C ASN A 9 17.56 -13.90 -6.41
N LEU A 10 16.30 -13.45 -6.53
CA LEU A 10 15.58 -12.80 -5.46
C LEU A 10 15.12 -13.82 -4.39
N THR A 11 15.56 -13.64 -3.16
CA THR A 11 15.14 -14.46 -2.03
C THR A 11 14.05 -13.77 -1.22
N LEU A 12 12.79 -14.19 -1.40
CA LEU A 12 11.63 -13.66 -0.67
C LEU A 12 11.14 -14.57 0.46
N ALA A 13 11.48 -15.85 0.46
CA ALA A 13 10.93 -16.84 1.39
C ALA A 13 10.99 -16.45 2.88
N PRO A 14 12.08 -15.93 3.44
CA PRO A 14 12.11 -15.51 4.85
C PRO A 14 11.17 -14.33 5.15
N TYR A 15 10.99 -13.42 4.19
CA TYR A 15 10.07 -12.26 4.32
C TYR A 15 8.61 -12.72 4.21
N ILE A 16 8.32 -13.67 3.33
CA ILE A 16 7.01 -14.31 3.24
C ILE A 16 6.68 -15.01 4.57
N LEU A 17 7.62 -15.75 5.14
CA LEU A 17 7.43 -16.40 6.44
C LEU A 17 7.11 -15.38 7.55
N LYS A 18 7.80 -14.25 7.60
CA LYS A 18 7.47 -13.15 8.55
C LYS A 18 6.08 -12.56 8.27
N ALA A 19 5.73 -12.34 7.00
CA ALA A 19 4.44 -11.80 6.61
C ALA A 19 3.25 -12.71 6.96
N THR A 20 3.45 -14.03 7.18
CA THR A 20 2.36 -14.94 7.59
C THR A 20 1.68 -14.51 8.89
N ALA A 21 2.33 -13.75 9.75
CA ALA A 21 1.73 -13.16 10.94
C ALA A 21 0.51 -12.25 10.59
N LEU A 22 0.50 -11.66 9.39
CA LEU A 22 -0.60 -10.81 8.90
C LEU A 22 -1.85 -11.61 8.45
N ILE A 23 -1.80 -12.95 8.39
CA ILE A 23 -2.97 -13.79 8.05
C ILE A 23 -4.12 -13.57 9.02
N GLY A 24 -3.82 -13.36 10.31
CA GLY A 24 -4.82 -13.11 11.35
C GLY A 24 -5.42 -11.70 11.33
N VAL A 25 -4.86 -10.75 10.57
CA VAL A 25 -5.32 -9.35 10.51
C VAL A 25 -6.33 -9.17 9.39
N GLN A 26 -7.62 -9.03 9.76
CA GLN A 26 -8.72 -8.87 8.82
C GLN A 26 -8.82 -7.45 8.28
N ARG A 27 -9.20 -7.29 7.01
CA ARG A 27 -9.42 -6.01 6.34
C ARG A 27 -10.91 -5.70 6.18
N LYS A 28 -11.27 -4.41 6.22
CA LYS A 28 -12.66 -3.94 6.00
C LYS A 28 -13.16 -4.19 4.57
N VAL A 29 -12.26 -4.27 3.61
CA VAL A 29 -12.55 -4.63 2.21
C VAL A 29 -12.63 -6.14 1.97
N GLY A 30 -12.56 -6.95 3.03
CA GLY A 30 -12.49 -8.41 2.96
C GLY A 30 -11.07 -8.94 2.76
N GLY A 31 -10.89 -10.22 3.07
CA GLY A 31 -9.58 -10.86 3.11
C GLY A 31 -8.74 -10.39 4.32
N ASN A 32 -7.43 -10.56 4.21
CA ASN A 32 -6.48 -10.24 5.28
C ASN A 32 -5.29 -9.42 4.77
N GLN A 33 -4.49 -8.88 5.70
CA GLN A 33 -3.32 -8.07 5.37
C GLN A 33 -2.21 -8.87 4.66
N PHE A 34 -2.12 -10.18 4.89
CA PHE A 34 -1.18 -11.03 4.15
C PHE A 34 -1.47 -11.00 2.64
N ARG A 35 -2.75 -11.18 2.25
CA ARG A 35 -3.16 -11.06 0.84
C ARG A 35 -2.83 -9.68 0.26
N HIS A 36 -3.07 -8.61 1.04
CA HIS A 36 -2.76 -7.24 0.63
C HIS A 36 -1.26 -7.05 0.37
N SER A 37 -0.39 -7.58 1.23
CA SER A 37 1.06 -7.52 1.03
C SER A 37 1.49 -8.17 -0.30
N PHE A 38 0.89 -9.29 -0.68
CA PHE A 38 1.14 -9.92 -1.97
C PHE A 38 0.57 -9.14 -3.15
N SER A 39 -0.58 -8.49 -2.98
CA SER A 39 -1.12 -7.59 -4.00
C SER A 39 -0.19 -6.41 -4.25
N THR A 40 0.38 -5.82 -3.19
CA THR A 40 1.36 -4.74 -3.29
C THR A 40 2.66 -5.22 -3.98
N LEU A 41 3.14 -6.41 -3.66
CA LEU A 41 4.28 -7.03 -4.35
C LEU A 41 3.96 -7.25 -5.85
N GLY A 42 2.77 -7.77 -6.18
CA GLY A 42 2.33 -7.99 -7.56
C GLY A 42 2.34 -6.69 -8.38
N ILE A 43 1.82 -5.59 -7.82
CA ILE A 43 1.84 -4.27 -8.46
C ILE A 43 3.30 -3.81 -8.72
N LEU A 44 4.21 -3.97 -7.76
CA LEU A 44 5.63 -3.65 -7.98
C LEU A 44 6.25 -4.44 -9.15
N LEU A 45 5.85 -5.70 -9.33
CA LEU A 45 6.31 -6.52 -10.44
C LEU A 45 5.69 -6.07 -11.77
N ASP A 46 4.42 -5.68 -11.81
CA ASP A 46 3.76 -5.10 -12.99
C ASP A 46 4.48 -3.82 -13.46
N TYR A 47 4.89 -2.98 -12.50
CA TYR A 47 5.69 -1.78 -12.75
C TYR A 47 7.20 -2.05 -12.94
N LYS A 48 7.60 -3.32 -13.08
CA LYS A 48 8.96 -3.78 -13.46
C LYS A 48 10.07 -3.38 -12.49
N TYR A 49 9.76 -3.23 -11.20
CA TYR A 49 10.79 -2.97 -10.17
C TYR A 49 11.62 -4.20 -9.81
N TYR A 50 11.87 -5.11 -10.74
CA TYR A 50 12.52 -6.41 -10.56
C TYR A 50 13.90 -6.35 -9.90
N LYS A 51 14.66 -5.28 -10.15
CA LYS A 51 16.04 -5.11 -9.66
C LYS A 51 16.11 -4.48 -8.27
N ASN A 52 14.99 -4.07 -7.69
CA ASN A 52 14.96 -3.43 -6.39
C ASN A 52 14.52 -4.43 -5.31
N SER A 53 15.45 -5.33 -4.93
CA SER A 53 15.21 -6.38 -3.94
C SER A 53 14.70 -5.84 -2.60
N VAL A 54 15.26 -4.75 -2.12
CA VAL A 54 14.84 -4.07 -0.88
C VAL A 54 13.37 -3.64 -0.95
N LEU A 55 12.96 -3.05 -2.06
CA LEU A 55 11.57 -2.60 -2.26
C LEU A 55 10.61 -3.79 -2.32
N LEU A 56 10.96 -4.85 -3.05
CA LEU A 56 10.15 -6.08 -3.15
C LEU A 56 10.03 -6.79 -1.80
N LYS A 57 11.09 -6.88 -1.01
CA LYS A 57 11.07 -7.44 0.34
C LYS A 57 10.24 -6.57 1.30
N ALA A 58 10.39 -5.24 1.23
CA ALA A 58 9.65 -4.30 2.06
C ALA A 58 8.15 -4.34 1.79
N SER A 59 7.70 -4.58 0.56
CA SER A 59 6.28 -4.67 0.22
C SER A 59 5.55 -5.80 0.97
N LEU A 60 6.24 -6.88 1.29
CA LEU A 60 5.69 -7.98 2.07
C LEU A 60 5.49 -7.63 3.55
N LEU A 61 6.23 -6.65 4.07
CA LEU A 61 6.27 -6.30 5.49
C LEU A 61 5.78 -4.87 5.80
N HIS A 62 5.33 -4.10 4.80
CA HIS A 62 5.08 -2.66 4.96
C HIS A 62 4.06 -2.32 6.04
N ASP A 63 3.05 -3.17 6.24
CA ASP A 63 2.02 -3.03 7.29
C ASP A 63 2.33 -3.82 8.57
N LEU A 64 3.38 -4.67 8.59
CA LEU A 64 3.62 -5.59 9.69
C LEU A 64 3.81 -4.88 11.03
N LEU A 65 4.58 -3.80 11.05
CA LEU A 65 4.88 -3.05 12.28
C LEU A 65 3.74 -2.13 12.72
N GLU A 66 2.85 -1.71 11.79
CA GLU A 66 1.65 -0.91 12.10
C GLU A 66 0.54 -1.81 12.67
N ASP A 67 0.26 -2.93 12.02
CA ASP A 67 -0.86 -3.82 12.34
C ASP A 67 -0.56 -4.79 13.48
N LEU A 68 0.70 -5.14 13.69
CA LEU A 68 1.16 -6.03 14.77
C LEU A 68 2.21 -5.33 15.66
N PRO A 69 1.80 -4.41 16.54
CA PRO A 69 2.73 -3.61 17.35
C PRO A 69 3.61 -4.43 18.31
N ALA A 70 3.28 -5.70 18.56
CA ALA A 70 4.12 -6.61 19.34
C ALA A 70 5.37 -7.06 18.56
N THR A 71 5.35 -6.99 17.22
CA THR A 71 6.50 -7.34 16.38
C THR A 71 7.57 -6.26 16.50
N LYS A 72 8.79 -6.67 16.81
CA LYS A 72 9.92 -5.74 16.91
C LYS A 72 10.67 -5.65 15.59
N ALA A 73 11.01 -4.43 15.17
CA ALA A 73 11.83 -4.21 13.99
C ALA A 73 13.15 -5.00 14.01
N ASP A 74 13.73 -5.20 15.20
CA ASP A 74 14.96 -5.97 15.37
C ASP A 74 14.83 -7.44 14.96
N GLU A 75 13.63 -8.02 15.01
CA GLU A 75 13.40 -9.40 14.55
C GLU A 75 13.53 -9.56 13.02
N ILE A 76 13.46 -8.45 12.28
CA ILE A 76 13.55 -8.42 10.82
C ILE A 76 14.99 -8.14 10.38
N LYS A 77 15.75 -7.37 11.16
CA LYS A 77 17.09 -6.86 10.81
C LYS A 77 18.16 -7.92 10.54
N TRP A 78 17.88 -9.17 10.91
CA TRP A 78 18.85 -10.28 10.83
C TRP A 78 18.44 -11.36 9.84
N ILE A 79 17.48 -11.09 8.95
CA ILE A 79 17.01 -12.06 7.95
C ILE A 79 18.08 -12.30 6.88
N ASP A 80 18.64 -11.23 6.32
CA ASP A 80 19.70 -11.25 5.32
C ASP A 80 20.48 -9.93 5.32
N ASP A 81 21.43 -9.78 4.40
CA ASP A 81 22.32 -8.60 4.31
C ASP A 81 21.57 -7.30 3.96
N GLU A 82 20.37 -7.39 3.35
CA GLU A 82 19.56 -6.23 2.97
C GLU A 82 18.52 -5.87 4.05
N SER A 83 18.33 -6.73 5.05
CA SER A 83 17.21 -6.59 6.01
C SER A 83 17.23 -5.29 6.81
N GLN A 84 18.38 -4.68 7.05
CA GLN A 84 18.45 -3.35 7.68
C GLN A 84 17.85 -2.27 6.78
N GLN A 85 18.10 -2.33 5.46
CA GLN A 85 17.53 -1.41 4.47
C GLN A 85 16.02 -1.65 4.33
N VAL A 86 15.60 -2.91 4.34
CA VAL A 86 14.18 -3.29 4.32
C VAL A 86 13.44 -2.71 5.53
N VAL A 87 13.99 -2.88 6.75
CA VAL A 87 13.40 -2.32 7.97
C VAL A 87 13.35 -0.80 7.91
N ALA A 88 14.40 -0.15 7.44
CA ALA A 88 14.43 1.31 7.30
C ALA A 88 13.31 1.79 6.37
N LEU A 89 13.11 1.13 5.24
CA LEU A 89 12.04 1.47 4.30
C LEU A 89 10.65 1.19 4.89
N VAL A 90 10.44 0.06 5.57
CA VAL A 90 9.18 -0.25 6.26
C VAL A 90 8.86 0.83 7.29
N LEU A 91 9.82 1.23 8.14
CA LEU A 91 9.63 2.30 9.13
C LEU A 91 9.35 3.67 8.49
N GLU A 92 9.89 3.93 7.31
CA GLU A 92 9.64 5.18 6.57
C GLU A 92 8.18 5.29 6.15
N VAL A 93 7.53 4.17 5.76
CA VAL A 93 6.12 4.12 5.35
C VAL A 93 5.15 3.74 6.47
N THR A 94 5.63 3.36 7.65
CA THR A 94 4.80 3.07 8.84
C THR A 94 4.34 4.39 9.47
N ARG A 95 3.03 4.53 9.78
CA ARG A 95 2.50 5.67 10.50
C ARG A 95 2.88 5.59 11.98
N ARG A 96 3.43 6.69 12.52
CA ARG A 96 3.77 6.81 13.95
C ARG A 96 2.51 7.06 14.77
N LYS A 97 2.48 6.57 16.01
CA LYS A 97 1.31 6.76 16.91
C LYS A 97 0.96 8.22 17.19
N SER A 98 1.95 9.12 17.13
CA SER A 98 1.78 10.57 17.33
C SER A 98 1.33 11.33 16.09
N GLU A 99 1.28 10.69 14.92
CA GLU A 99 0.96 11.34 13.65
C GLU A 99 -0.54 11.23 13.34
N THR A 100 -1.14 12.31 12.92
CA THR A 100 -2.40 12.28 12.16
C THR A 100 -2.17 11.63 10.79
N LYS A 101 -3.25 11.25 10.10
CA LYS A 101 -3.15 10.67 8.75
C LYS A 101 -2.52 11.65 7.75
N ILE A 102 -2.84 12.93 7.88
CA ILE A 102 -2.32 14.00 7.02
C ILE A 102 -0.81 14.22 7.25
N GLU A 103 -0.39 14.35 8.51
CA GLU A 103 1.04 14.50 8.85
C GLU A 103 1.86 13.31 8.34
N TYR A 104 1.34 12.10 8.50
CA TYR A 104 1.95 10.89 7.95
C TYR A 104 2.14 10.97 6.43
N LEU A 105 1.07 11.31 5.68
CA LEU A 105 1.15 11.40 4.22
C LEU A 105 2.09 12.53 3.77
N GLN A 106 2.09 13.67 4.47
CA GLN A 106 3.04 14.76 4.23
C GLN A 106 4.50 14.34 4.47
N ARG A 107 4.74 13.51 5.50
CA ARG A 107 6.08 12.97 5.77
C ARG A 107 6.52 12.00 4.69
N VAL A 108 5.67 11.07 4.28
CA VAL A 108 6.00 10.11 3.22
C VAL A 108 6.25 10.82 1.88
N LEU A 109 5.48 11.86 1.54
CA LEU A 109 5.67 12.66 0.33
C LEU A 109 7.08 13.29 0.23
N LYS A 110 7.73 13.52 1.38
CA LYS A 110 9.12 14.03 1.47
C LYS A 110 10.14 12.91 1.67
N GLY A 111 9.71 11.67 1.59
CA GLY A 111 10.52 10.50 1.85
C GLY A 111 11.41 10.07 0.68
N SER A 112 12.04 8.92 0.84
CA SER A 112 12.89 8.33 -0.20
C SER A 112 12.06 7.91 -1.44
N ARG A 113 12.71 7.83 -2.61
CA ARG A 113 12.07 7.34 -3.83
C ARG A 113 11.39 5.98 -3.62
N ASN A 114 12.03 5.07 -2.89
CA ASN A 114 11.46 3.75 -2.58
C ASN A 114 10.20 3.86 -1.70
N ALA A 115 10.16 4.77 -0.74
CA ALA A 115 8.99 5.00 0.09
C ALA A 115 7.81 5.55 -0.72
N LEU A 116 8.07 6.47 -1.67
CA LEU A 116 7.05 6.98 -2.59
C LEU A 116 6.47 5.85 -3.44
N ILE A 117 7.32 5.04 -4.08
CA ILE A 117 6.89 3.91 -4.91
C ILE A 117 6.07 2.91 -4.08
N LEU A 118 6.59 2.49 -2.91
CA LEU A 118 5.91 1.54 -2.04
C LEU A 118 4.53 2.07 -1.61
N LYS A 119 4.44 3.36 -1.26
CA LYS A 119 3.17 3.99 -0.87
C LYS A 119 2.18 4.10 -2.02
N CYS A 120 2.65 4.34 -3.25
CA CYS A 120 1.79 4.31 -4.44
C CYS A 120 1.23 2.91 -4.69
N CYS A 121 2.06 1.86 -4.63
CA CYS A 121 1.62 0.48 -4.83
C CYS A 121 0.66 -0.01 -3.74
N ASP A 122 0.92 0.33 -2.47
CA ASP A 122 -0.02 0.12 -1.37
C ASP A 122 -1.38 0.80 -1.66
N ARG A 123 -1.36 2.06 -2.09
CA ARG A 123 -2.58 2.80 -2.41
C ARG A 123 -3.34 2.21 -3.59
N LEU A 124 -2.65 1.81 -4.66
CA LEU A 124 -3.24 1.12 -5.80
C LEU A 124 -3.97 -0.15 -5.36
N SER A 125 -3.30 -1.01 -4.57
CA SER A 125 -3.91 -2.22 -4.02
C SER A 125 -5.16 -1.91 -3.18
N ASN A 126 -5.12 -0.89 -2.32
CA ASN A 126 -6.24 -0.51 -1.48
C ASN A 126 -7.43 0.03 -2.28
N ILE A 127 -7.19 0.91 -3.28
CA ILE A 127 -8.27 1.50 -4.08
C ILE A 127 -8.92 0.45 -4.99
N THR A 128 -8.16 -0.51 -5.49
CA THR A 128 -8.71 -1.61 -6.29
C THR A 128 -9.79 -2.37 -5.53
N ASP A 129 -9.61 -2.60 -4.23
CA ASP A 129 -10.56 -3.30 -3.37
C ASP A 129 -11.66 -2.39 -2.77
N LEU A 130 -11.57 -1.07 -2.93
CA LEU A 130 -12.40 -0.09 -2.21
C LEU A 130 -13.90 -0.22 -2.46
N HIS A 131 -14.32 -0.80 -3.59
CA HIS A 131 -15.72 -1.09 -3.90
C HIS A 131 -16.38 -2.13 -2.96
N ARG A 132 -15.59 -2.83 -2.15
CA ARG A 132 -16.04 -3.79 -1.14
C ARG A 132 -15.88 -3.26 0.28
N ASP A 133 -15.48 -2.00 0.43
CA ASP A 133 -15.22 -1.40 1.74
C ASP A 133 -16.52 -1.23 2.52
N THR A 134 -16.50 -1.60 3.78
CA THR A 134 -17.64 -1.48 4.72
C THR A 134 -17.56 -0.22 5.60
N HIS A 135 -16.64 0.70 5.29
CA HIS A 135 -16.60 2.00 5.92
C HIS A 135 -17.73 2.92 5.39
N THR A 136 -18.02 3.99 6.13
CA THR A 136 -18.97 5.01 5.68
C THR A 136 -18.48 5.69 4.40
N GLU A 137 -19.42 6.16 3.57
CA GLU A 137 -19.14 6.90 2.33
C GLU A 137 -18.20 8.10 2.56
N GLN A 138 -18.45 8.87 3.64
CA GLN A 138 -17.56 9.98 4.00
C GLN A 138 -16.12 9.52 4.19
N LYS A 139 -15.90 8.40 4.87
CA LYS A 139 -14.55 7.87 5.10
C LYS A 139 -13.89 7.38 3.81
N ILE A 140 -14.68 6.81 2.90
CA ILE A 140 -14.22 6.43 1.57
C ILE A 140 -13.87 7.68 0.75
N SER A 141 -14.73 8.70 0.77
CA SER A 141 -14.49 9.99 0.12
C SER A 141 -13.21 10.66 0.63
N ASP A 142 -13.03 10.75 1.95
CA ASP A 142 -11.81 11.29 2.57
C ASP A 142 -10.55 10.53 2.13
N TYR A 143 -10.67 9.21 1.94
CA TYR A 143 -9.57 8.38 1.46
C TYR A 143 -9.20 8.67 0.01
N LEU A 144 -10.20 8.94 -0.84
CA LEU A 144 -9.99 9.36 -2.22
C LEU A 144 -9.38 10.77 -2.28
N ASP A 145 -9.88 11.72 -1.45
CA ASP A 145 -9.30 13.08 -1.34
C ASP A 145 -7.83 13.03 -0.94
N GLN A 146 -7.48 12.21 0.05
CA GLN A 146 -6.09 12.00 0.46
C GLN A 146 -5.23 11.40 -0.68
N THR A 147 -5.83 10.55 -1.51
CA THR A 147 -5.12 9.99 -2.68
C THR A 147 -4.79 11.08 -3.68
N GLU A 148 -5.75 11.93 -4.02
CA GLU A 148 -5.55 13.05 -4.94
C GLU A 148 -4.56 14.08 -4.39
N GLN A 149 -4.67 14.40 -3.10
CA GLN A 149 -3.87 15.44 -2.47
C GLN A 149 -2.41 15.03 -2.23
N PHE A 150 -2.15 13.76 -1.92
CA PHE A 150 -0.82 13.32 -1.49
C PHE A 150 -0.23 12.22 -2.36
N VAL A 151 -1.00 11.18 -2.72
CA VAL A 151 -0.42 9.99 -3.36
C VAL A 151 -0.22 10.18 -4.86
N ILE A 152 -1.15 10.85 -5.55
CA ILE A 152 -0.92 11.22 -6.96
C ILE A 152 0.30 12.16 -7.10
N PRO A 153 0.53 13.17 -6.25
CA PRO A 153 1.80 13.89 -6.22
C PRO A 153 3.04 13.01 -5.97
N MET A 154 2.96 11.98 -5.10
CA MET A 154 4.04 11.00 -4.94
C MET A 154 4.31 10.26 -6.25
N ALA A 155 3.25 9.77 -6.91
CA ALA A 155 3.36 9.05 -8.18
C ALA A 155 4.02 9.91 -9.26
N ARG A 156 3.68 11.19 -9.38
CA ARG A 156 4.33 12.14 -10.32
C ARG A 156 5.84 12.26 -10.14
N MET A 157 6.35 11.97 -8.95
CA MET A 157 7.80 12.01 -8.67
C MET A 157 8.52 10.72 -9.07
N VAL A 158 7.78 9.64 -9.35
CA VAL A 158 8.37 8.31 -9.51
C VAL A 158 7.96 7.59 -10.80
N ASP A 159 6.69 7.72 -11.25
CA ASP A 159 6.16 6.93 -12.36
C ASP A 159 4.86 7.53 -12.92
N ASP A 160 4.83 7.94 -14.18
CA ASP A 160 3.66 8.56 -14.82
C ASP A 160 2.52 7.53 -15.07
N ASP A 161 2.83 6.26 -15.26
CA ASP A 161 1.83 5.20 -15.43
C ASP A 161 1.06 5.00 -14.11
N MET A 162 1.74 5.10 -12.95
CA MET A 162 1.07 5.11 -11.64
C MET A 162 0.15 6.32 -11.46
N VAL A 163 0.52 7.50 -12.00
CA VAL A 163 -0.37 8.68 -11.99
C VAL A 163 -1.66 8.38 -12.74
N THR A 164 -1.54 7.82 -13.94
CA THR A 164 -2.69 7.46 -14.78
C THR A 164 -3.58 6.47 -14.06
N GLU A 165 -3.04 5.35 -13.58
CA GLU A 165 -3.82 4.31 -12.92
C GLU A 165 -4.49 4.81 -11.63
N LEU A 166 -3.78 5.56 -10.77
CA LEU A 166 -4.36 6.14 -9.56
C LEU A 166 -5.50 7.12 -9.89
N THR A 167 -5.33 7.95 -10.91
CA THR A 167 -6.35 8.93 -11.32
C THR A 167 -7.61 8.23 -11.83
N ASP A 168 -7.44 7.22 -12.66
CA ASP A 168 -8.55 6.44 -13.21
C ASP A 168 -9.31 5.67 -12.13
N LEU A 169 -8.59 5.03 -11.21
CA LEU A 169 -9.19 4.31 -10.09
C LEU A 169 -9.97 5.26 -9.16
N VAL A 170 -9.43 6.43 -8.84
CA VAL A 170 -10.12 7.44 -8.02
C VAL A 170 -11.40 7.89 -8.72
N ALA A 171 -11.35 8.20 -10.03
CA ALA A 171 -12.51 8.62 -10.79
C ALA A 171 -13.60 7.53 -10.82
N GLN A 172 -13.23 6.28 -11.02
CA GLN A 172 -14.14 5.13 -11.00
C GLN A 172 -14.80 4.96 -9.61
N ARG A 173 -14.04 5.06 -8.51
CA ARG A 173 -14.57 4.90 -7.15
C ARG A 173 -15.49 6.06 -6.78
N ARG A 174 -15.19 7.29 -7.18
CA ARG A 174 -16.11 8.42 -7.01
C ARG A 174 -17.42 8.27 -7.79
N LYS A 175 -17.37 7.65 -8.99
CA LYS A 175 -18.59 7.33 -9.74
C LYS A 175 -19.45 6.32 -9.00
N ILE A 176 -18.88 5.27 -8.43
CA ILE A 176 -19.60 4.26 -7.64
C ILE A 176 -20.27 4.90 -6.42
N LEU A 177 -19.56 5.74 -5.65
CA LEU A 177 -20.13 6.44 -4.50
C LEU A 177 -21.35 7.27 -4.90
N ARG A 178 -21.28 8.05 -5.97
CA ARG A 178 -22.44 8.85 -6.45
C ARG A 178 -23.66 8.01 -6.83
N MET A 179 -23.44 6.85 -7.45
CA MET A 179 -24.54 5.94 -7.79
C MET A 179 -25.23 5.37 -6.55
N MET A 180 -24.48 5.07 -5.48
CA MET A 180 -25.05 4.61 -4.20
C MET A 180 -25.88 5.69 -3.54
N ASP A 181 -25.39 6.95 -3.50
CA ASP A 181 -26.13 8.12 -2.97
C ASP A 181 -27.47 8.34 -3.68
N ASP A 182 -27.52 8.16 -5.00
CA ASP A 182 -28.73 8.37 -5.81
C ASP A 182 -29.75 7.25 -5.54
N ASP A 183 -29.32 5.99 -5.46
CA ASP A 183 -30.20 4.85 -5.14
C ASP A 183 -30.80 4.97 -3.72
N GLU A 184 -30.04 5.46 -2.72
CA GLU A 184 -30.58 5.70 -1.38
C GLU A 184 -31.64 6.81 -1.34
N LYS A 185 -31.45 7.89 -2.11
CA LYS A 185 -32.44 8.99 -2.20
C LYS A 185 -33.71 8.56 -2.90
N GLU A 186 -33.64 7.71 -3.91
CA GLU A 186 -34.82 7.15 -4.57
C GLU A 186 -35.62 6.25 -3.64
N ASN A 187 -34.94 5.41 -2.84
CA ASN A 187 -35.58 4.50 -1.88
C ASN A 187 -36.22 5.22 -0.66
N LEU A 188 -35.76 6.43 -0.33
CA LEU A 188 -36.35 7.24 0.75
C LEU A 188 -37.59 8.05 0.31
N ASN A 189 -37.86 8.15 -0.99
CA ASN A 189 -38.98 8.88 -1.57
C ASN A 189 -40.15 7.96 -1.99
N VAL A 190 -40.10 6.67 -1.67
CA VAL A 190 -41.13 5.67 -1.87
C VAL A 190 -41.76 5.28 -0.52
#